data_3a2893a870f3338dd4593a13138571e7
#
_entry.id   3a2893a870f3338dd4593a13138571e7
#
_cell.length_a   1.000
_cell.length_b   1.000
_cell.length_c   1.000
_cell.angle_alpha   90.00
_cell.angle_beta   90.00
_cell.angle_gamma   90.00
#
_symmetry.space_group_name_H-M   'P 1'
#
loop_
_entity.id
_entity.type
_entity.pdbx_description
1 polymer ?
#
loop_
_entity_poly.entity_id
_entity_poly.type
_entity_poly.pdbx_seq_one_letter_code
_entity_poly.pdbx_strand_id
1 'polypeptide(L)'
;MCKETEGAWVTNTTYDYLAIKDGNDGAGDYSIIKGPFSNKDNDWLKLTATGYKADGSKIGSIDFYLADFRNNKQEIVNTWQWFDWSGIKEADYITFEMSSTDNNDNGQMNTPSYFCLDGITLIEK
;
A
#
# COMPACT_ATOMS: atom_id res chain seq x y z
N MET A 1 16.48 -25.54 -0.49
CA MET A 1 15.11 -25.63 -0.98
C MET A 1 14.59 -24.25 -1.33
N CYS A 2 14.18 -24.07 -2.57
CA CYS A 2 13.67 -22.77 -3.04
C CYS A 2 12.18 -22.63 -2.76
N LYS A 3 11.73 -21.42 -2.46
CA LYS A 3 10.31 -21.11 -2.26
C LYS A 3 9.88 -20.02 -3.22
N GLU A 4 8.63 -20.09 -3.67
CA GLU A 4 8.02 -19.04 -4.46
C GLU A 4 7.03 -18.28 -3.58
N THR A 5 6.99 -16.97 -3.75
CA THR A 5 5.99 -16.14 -3.05
C THR A 5 4.70 -16.12 -3.87
N GLU A 6 3.57 -16.35 -3.24
CA GLU A 6 2.25 -16.24 -3.88
C GLU A 6 1.60 -14.90 -3.63
N GLY A 7 1.69 -14.40 -2.41
CA GLY A 7 1.04 -13.18 -2.01
C GLY A 7 0.74 -13.14 -0.52
N ALA A 8 -0.09 -12.20 -0.14
CA ALA A 8 -0.52 -12.03 1.24
C ALA A 8 -1.86 -11.32 1.29
N TRP A 9 -2.52 -11.40 2.45
CA TRP A 9 -3.70 -10.61 2.72
C TRP A 9 -3.30 -9.25 3.26
N VAL A 10 -3.88 -8.19 2.74
CA VAL A 10 -3.60 -6.81 3.13
C VAL A 10 -4.88 -6.04 3.39
N THR A 11 -4.78 -5.05 4.26
CA THR A 11 -5.85 -4.08 4.49
C THR A 11 -5.25 -2.80 5.08
N ASN A 12 -6.03 -1.73 5.10
CA ASN A 12 -5.66 -0.51 5.80
C ASN A 12 -5.68 -0.73 7.31
N THR A 13 -4.81 -0.03 8.04
CA THR A 13 -5.01 0.14 9.48
C THR A 13 -6.24 1.03 9.71
N THR A 14 -6.82 0.96 10.89
CA THR A 14 -7.90 1.89 11.28
C THR A 14 -7.43 3.34 11.17
N TYR A 15 -6.21 3.60 11.51
CA TYR A 15 -5.56 4.91 11.44
C TYR A 15 -5.60 5.46 10.00
N ASP A 16 -5.10 4.68 9.03
CA ASP A 16 -5.10 5.06 7.62
C ASP A 16 -6.51 5.20 7.08
N TYR A 17 -7.39 4.27 7.42
CA TYR A 17 -8.79 4.28 6.95
C TYR A 17 -9.50 5.58 7.35
N LEU A 18 -9.36 5.99 8.62
CA LEU A 18 -10.00 7.22 9.11
C LEU A 18 -9.36 8.47 8.53
N ALA A 19 -8.04 8.46 8.31
CA ALA A 19 -7.35 9.57 7.66
C ALA A 19 -7.87 9.78 6.23
N ILE A 20 -8.07 8.70 5.49
CA ILE A 20 -8.53 8.74 4.10
C ILE A 20 -10.02 9.12 4.03
N LYS A 21 -10.84 8.48 4.86
CA LYS A 21 -12.29 8.63 4.81
C LYS A 21 -12.78 9.96 5.38
N ASP A 22 -12.26 10.33 6.55
CA ASP A 22 -12.76 11.47 7.33
C ASP A 22 -11.76 12.61 7.47
N GLY A 23 -10.52 12.42 6.99
CA GLY A 23 -9.46 13.39 7.22
C GLY A 23 -9.01 13.44 8.68
N ASN A 24 -9.17 12.34 9.41
CA ASN A 24 -8.83 12.25 10.82
C ASN A 24 -7.64 11.31 11.02
N ASP A 25 -6.48 11.90 11.25
CA ASP A 25 -5.25 11.16 11.55
C ASP A 25 -4.94 11.11 13.06
N GLY A 26 -5.87 11.56 13.89
CA GLY A 26 -5.70 11.59 15.34
C GLY A 26 -4.85 12.73 15.87
N ALA A 27 -4.29 13.58 15.01
CA ALA A 27 -3.36 14.64 15.41
C ALA A 27 -4.07 15.97 15.74
N GLY A 28 -5.38 16.08 15.47
CA GLY A 28 -6.14 17.30 15.72
C GLY A 28 -5.54 18.49 14.98
N ASP A 29 -5.24 19.57 15.70
CA ASP A 29 -4.68 20.80 15.13
C ASP A 29 -3.25 20.62 14.59
N TYR A 30 -2.58 19.52 14.91
CA TYR A 30 -1.23 19.20 14.42
C TYR A 30 -1.23 18.30 13.20
N SER A 31 -2.41 18.03 12.65
CA SER A 31 -2.54 17.19 11.47
C SER A 31 -1.82 17.78 10.26
N ILE A 32 -1.09 16.96 9.53
CA ILE A 32 -0.41 17.37 8.30
C ILE A 32 -1.10 16.86 7.04
N ILE A 33 -2.10 15.98 7.18
CA ILE A 33 -2.82 15.45 6.03
C ILE A 33 -3.70 16.54 5.41
N LYS A 34 -3.93 16.43 4.09
CA LYS A 34 -4.76 17.41 3.37
C LYS A 34 -6.25 17.32 3.69
N GLY A 35 -6.69 16.24 4.36
CA GLY A 35 -8.10 15.97 4.65
C GLY A 35 -8.58 14.71 3.94
N PRO A 36 -9.90 14.50 3.84
CA PRO A 36 -10.45 13.32 3.18
C PRO A 36 -10.01 13.21 1.73
N PHE A 37 -9.79 11.99 1.27
CA PHE A 37 -9.54 11.74 -0.15
C PHE A 37 -10.80 12.02 -0.96
N SER A 38 -10.62 12.49 -2.19
CA SER A 38 -11.74 12.80 -3.08
C SER A 38 -11.46 12.31 -4.50
N ASN A 39 -12.55 11.95 -5.20
CA ASN A 39 -12.45 11.61 -6.62
C ASN A 39 -12.25 12.85 -7.50
N LYS A 40 -12.61 14.01 -7.01
CA LYS A 40 -12.34 15.28 -7.69
C LYS A 40 -10.83 15.52 -7.86
N ASP A 41 -10.03 15.11 -6.88
CA ASP A 41 -8.59 15.25 -6.90
C ASP A 41 -7.89 13.98 -7.40
N ASN A 42 -8.62 12.94 -7.76
CA ASN A 42 -8.10 11.63 -8.16
C ASN A 42 -7.11 11.06 -7.14
N ASP A 43 -7.48 11.13 -5.87
CA ASP A 43 -6.63 10.69 -4.77
C ASP A 43 -6.43 9.18 -4.74
N TRP A 44 -5.28 8.76 -4.23
CA TRP A 44 -4.98 7.35 -4.06
C TRP A 44 -3.94 7.12 -2.95
N LEU A 45 -3.98 5.93 -2.37
CA LEU A 45 -2.93 5.38 -1.48
C LEU A 45 -2.51 4.04 -2.05
N LYS A 46 -1.23 3.87 -2.30
CA LYS A 46 -0.68 2.71 -2.99
C LYS A 46 0.39 2.02 -2.14
N LEU A 47 0.30 0.70 -2.09
CA LEU A 47 1.33 -0.18 -1.54
C LEU A 47 2.05 -0.85 -2.70
N THR A 48 3.36 -0.73 -2.77
CA THR A 48 4.18 -1.35 -3.81
C THR A 48 5.07 -2.42 -3.19
N ALA A 49 4.95 -3.64 -3.69
CA ALA A 49 5.85 -4.75 -3.35
C ALA A 49 6.87 -4.89 -4.47
N THR A 50 8.14 -4.85 -4.11
CA THR A 50 9.25 -5.00 -5.06
C THR A 50 10.05 -6.24 -4.71
N GLY A 51 10.24 -7.11 -5.69
CA GLY A 51 11.01 -8.36 -5.52
C GLY A 51 12.44 -8.20 -5.98
N TYR A 52 13.35 -8.81 -5.26
CA TYR A 52 14.78 -8.79 -5.52
C TYR A 52 15.37 -10.19 -5.41
N LYS A 53 16.45 -10.45 -6.15
CA LYS A 53 17.30 -11.61 -5.96
C LYS A 53 18.28 -11.37 -4.81
N ALA A 54 18.88 -12.43 -4.30
CA ALA A 54 19.85 -12.38 -3.20
C ALA A 54 21.06 -11.46 -3.51
N ASP A 55 21.39 -11.28 -4.79
CA ASP A 55 22.47 -10.38 -5.21
C ASP A 55 22.06 -8.91 -5.28
N GLY A 56 20.80 -8.59 -4.96
CA GLY A 56 20.27 -7.25 -5.00
C GLY A 56 19.64 -6.83 -6.33
N SER A 57 19.64 -7.69 -7.34
CA SER A 57 19.02 -7.36 -8.62
C SER A 57 17.50 -7.38 -8.50
N LYS A 58 16.85 -6.35 -9.07
CA LYS A 58 15.40 -6.19 -9.05
C LYS A 58 14.75 -7.07 -10.13
N ILE A 59 13.72 -7.83 -9.76
CA ILE A 59 12.98 -8.65 -10.71
C ILE A 59 11.64 -8.02 -11.12
N GLY A 60 11.08 -7.14 -10.32
CA GLY A 60 9.83 -6.44 -10.67
C GLY A 60 9.15 -5.84 -9.46
N SER A 61 8.05 -5.14 -9.74
CA SER A 61 7.22 -4.51 -8.72
C SER A 61 5.74 -4.76 -9.03
N ILE A 62 4.92 -4.84 -7.98
CA ILE A 62 3.47 -4.98 -8.08
C ILE A 62 2.82 -3.97 -7.15
N ASP A 63 1.81 -3.27 -7.65
CA ASP A 63 1.09 -2.25 -6.89
C ASP A 63 -0.24 -2.79 -6.40
N PHE A 64 -0.63 -2.36 -5.21
CA PHE A 64 -1.95 -2.60 -4.64
C PHE A 64 -2.49 -1.28 -4.08
N TYR A 65 -3.68 -0.87 -4.53
CA TYR A 65 -4.29 0.37 -4.06
C TYR A 65 -5.11 0.12 -2.80
N LEU A 66 -4.64 0.69 -1.69
CA LEU A 66 -5.36 0.65 -0.41
C LEU A 66 -6.49 1.67 -0.38
N ALA A 67 -6.43 2.68 -1.23
CA ALA A 67 -7.51 3.60 -1.53
C ALA A 67 -7.36 4.06 -2.98
N ASP A 68 -8.49 4.14 -3.70
CA ASP A 68 -8.48 4.54 -5.10
C ASP A 68 -9.70 5.39 -5.41
N PHE A 69 -9.45 6.68 -5.62
CA PHE A 69 -10.47 7.67 -5.96
C PHE A 69 -10.26 8.23 -7.38
N ARG A 70 -9.49 7.51 -8.19
CA ARG A 70 -9.25 7.90 -9.59
C ARG A 70 -10.44 7.47 -10.45
N ASN A 71 -10.66 8.16 -11.57
CA ASN A 71 -11.70 7.80 -12.55
C ASN A 71 -13.09 7.66 -11.94
N ASN A 72 -13.44 8.59 -11.04
CA ASN A 72 -14.71 8.62 -10.31
C ASN A 72 -14.94 7.45 -9.35
N LYS A 73 -13.88 6.72 -8.99
CA LYS A 73 -13.97 5.69 -7.96
C LYS A 73 -13.99 6.32 -6.56
N GLN A 74 -14.52 5.60 -5.60
CA GLN A 74 -14.51 5.98 -4.17
C GLN A 74 -14.28 4.71 -3.35
N GLU A 75 -13.13 4.09 -3.55
CA GLU A 75 -12.80 2.81 -2.93
C GLU A 75 -11.78 2.99 -1.82
N ILE A 76 -12.08 2.51 -0.62
CA ILE A 76 -11.15 2.43 0.50
C ILE A 76 -11.19 0.98 0.99
N VAL A 77 -10.02 0.33 1.01
CA VAL A 77 -9.91 -1.05 1.51
C VAL A 77 -10.14 -1.04 3.03
N ASN A 78 -11.17 -1.75 3.48
CA ASN A 78 -11.53 -1.85 4.90
C ASN A 78 -11.70 -3.30 5.36
N THR A 79 -11.45 -4.26 4.48
CA THR A 79 -11.43 -5.70 4.78
C THR A 79 -10.17 -6.30 4.20
N TRP A 80 -9.79 -7.47 4.69
CA TRP A 80 -8.65 -8.20 4.16
C TRP A 80 -8.87 -8.53 2.68
N GLN A 81 -7.88 -8.20 1.83
CA GLN A 81 -7.89 -8.49 0.40
C GLN A 81 -6.58 -9.17 0.01
N TRP A 82 -6.66 -10.04 -0.97
CA TRP A 82 -5.49 -10.76 -1.46
C TRP A 82 -4.64 -9.87 -2.35
N PHE A 83 -3.36 -9.75 -2.00
CA PHE A 83 -2.35 -9.06 -2.81
C PHE A 83 -1.51 -10.14 -3.48
N ASP A 84 -1.69 -10.29 -4.78
CA ASP A 84 -1.07 -11.36 -5.58
C ASP A 84 0.34 -10.97 -5.99
N TRP A 85 1.32 -11.78 -5.60
CA TRP A 85 2.74 -11.57 -5.91
C TRP A 85 3.26 -12.53 -6.99
N SER A 86 2.39 -13.17 -7.77
CA SER A 86 2.81 -14.13 -8.79
C SER A 86 3.79 -13.53 -9.82
N GLY A 87 3.69 -12.23 -10.09
CA GLY A 87 4.63 -11.53 -10.99
C GLY A 87 6.04 -11.35 -10.43
N ILE A 88 6.24 -11.56 -9.13
CA ILE A 88 7.55 -11.50 -8.47
C ILE A 88 7.83 -12.77 -7.65
N LYS A 89 7.20 -13.88 -8.05
CA LYS A 89 7.25 -15.13 -7.27
C LYS A 89 8.65 -15.68 -7.04
N GLU A 90 9.61 -15.36 -7.89
CA GLU A 90 10.98 -15.85 -7.80
C GLU A 90 11.90 -14.96 -6.97
N ALA A 91 11.33 -13.94 -6.30
CA ALA A 91 12.10 -13.06 -5.44
C ALA A 91 12.69 -13.82 -4.25
N ASP A 92 13.94 -13.49 -3.92
CA ASP A 92 14.56 -13.98 -2.69
C ASP A 92 14.17 -13.12 -1.49
N TYR A 93 13.88 -11.84 -1.73
CA TYR A 93 13.29 -10.96 -0.72
C TYR A 93 12.41 -9.90 -1.37
N ILE A 94 11.50 -9.35 -0.58
CA ILE A 94 10.51 -8.36 -1.03
C ILE A 94 10.60 -7.15 -0.11
N THR A 95 10.60 -5.96 -0.70
CA THR A 95 10.48 -4.70 0.02
C THR A 95 9.12 -4.07 -0.25
N PHE A 96 8.66 -3.26 0.70
CA PHE A 96 7.39 -2.56 0.57
C PHE A 96 7.61 -1.06 0.63
N GLU A 97 6.93 -0.33 -0.25
CA GLU A 97 6.88 1.12 -0.24
C GLU A 97 5.44 1.57 -0.29
N MET A 98 5.14 2.65 0.41
CA MET A 98 3.83 3.28 0.34
C MET A 98 3.97 4.67 -0.28
N SER A 99 2.98 5.05 -1.08
CA SER A 99 2.90 6.38 -1.70
C SER A 99 1.46 6.82 -1.79
N SER A 100 1.22 8.11 -1.83
CA SER A 100 -0.12 8.68 -1.97
C SER A 100 -0.08 10.00 -2.72
N THR A 101 -1.25 10.54 -3.00
CA THR A 101 -1.40 11.88 -3.58
C THR A 101 -1.29 12.99 -2.55
N ASP A 102 -1.30 12.66 -1.26
CA ASP A 102 -1.17 13.63 -0.16
C ASP A 102 0.28 13.72 0.31
N ASN A 103 1.00 14.71 -0.22
CA ASN A 103 2.43 14.89 0.03
C ASN A 103 2.73 16.32 0.45
N ASN A 104 3.83 16.51 1.18
CA ASN A 104 4.33 17.84 1.50
C ASN A 104 5.14 18.44 0.33
N ASP A 105 5.64 19.67 0.49
CA ASP A 105 6.39 20.38 -0.54
C ASP A 105 7.70 19.68 -0.93
N ASN A 106 8.22 18.82 -0.06
CA ASN A 106 9.44 18.04 -0.32
C ASN A 106 9.15 16.68 -0.97
N GLY A 107 7.88 16.40 -1.31
CA GLY A 107 7.48 15.13 -1.90
C GLY A 107 7.32 13.98 -0.93
N GLN A 108 7.36 14.26 0.37
CA GLN A 108 7.17 13.23 1.41
C GLN A 108 5.68 13.04 1.67
N MET A 109 5.28 11.78 1.83
CA MET A 109 3.88 11.40 2.04
C MET A 109 3.36 11.89 3.39
N ASN A 110 2.23 12.60 3.40
CA ASN A 110 1.53 13.03 4.61
C ASN A 110 0.58 11.95 5.14
N THR A 111 -0.02 11.17 4.25
CA THR A 111 -0.87 10.04 4.65
C THR A 111 -0.07 9.10 5.54
N PRO A 112 -0.64 8.59 6.66
CA PRO A 112 0.07 7.62 7.48
C PRO A 112 0.57 6.43 6.66
N SER A 113 1.84 6.04 6.86
CA SER A 113 2.49 5.02 6.05
C SER A 113 2.44 3.65 6.73
N TYR A 114 1.24 3.20 7.08
CA TYR A 114 0.99 1.93 7.74
C TYR A 114 0.00 1.09 6.94
N PHE A 115 0.18 -0.22 6.99
CA PHE A 115 -0.78 -1.19 6.45
C PHE A 115 -0.72 -2.45 7.29
N CYS A 116 -1.77 -3.26 7.19
CA CYS A 116 -1.82 -4.57 7.85
C CYS A 116 -1.50 -5.66 6.83
N LEU A 117 -0.68 -6.61 7.22
CA LEU A 117 -0.24 -7.72 6.39
C LEU A 117 -0.42 -9.02 7.16
N ASP A 118 -1.01 -10.03 6.53
CA ASP A 118 -1.20 -11.35 7.14
C ASP A 118 -1.22 -12.43 6.07
N GLY A 119 -1.03 -13.67 6.51
CA GLY A 119 -1.17 -14.83 5.66
C GLY A 119 -0.24 -14.86 4.47
N ILE A 120 1.04 -14.46 4.66
CA ILE A 120 2.05 -14.57 3.60
C ILE A 120 2.14 -16.03 3.16
N THR A 121 1.90 -16.28 1.89
CA THR A 121 1.91 -17.62 1.34
C THR A 121 3.13 -17.84 0.46
N LEU A 122 3.86 -18.91 0.75
CA LEU A 122 5.03 -19.34 0.01
C LEU A 122 4.77 -20.74 -0.56
N ILE A 123 5.21 -20.96 -1.78
CA ILE A 123 5.17 -22.29 -2.40
C ILE A 123 6.58 -22.85 -2.45
N GLU A 124 6.72 -24.07 -2.00
CA GLU A 124 7.97 -24.80 -2.06
C GLU A 124 8.16 -25.39 -3.46
N LYS A 125 9.31 -25.15 -4.06
CA LYS A 125 9.66 -25.72 -5.35
C LYS A 125 10.25 -27.09 -5.21
#